data_0a77ad23c1678a9781e2bd710c0465f5
#
_entry.id   0a77ad23c1678a9781e2bd710c0465f5
#
_cell.length_a   1.000
_cell.length_b   1.000
_cell.length_c   1.000
_cell.angle_alpha   90.00
_cell.angle_beta   90.00
_cell.angle_gamma   90.00
#
_symmetry.space_group_name_H-M   'P 1'
#
loop_
_entity.id
_entity.type
_entity.pdbx_description
1 polymer ?
#
loop_
_entity_poly.entity_id
_entity_poly.type
_entity_poly.pdbx_seq_one_letter_code
_entity_poly.pdbx_strand_id
1 'polypeptide(L)'
;MATDPAARGRGLAGRLLAGADEYFRGLAIPAVTTVPAEPSLHNFFGANGFRECFTLFQEDLDPGELPAPAWDNPLRPVSPAEYGAVREKILADCPHIAYPEEALAYQAGCCALSGGGLFAGETEDGPVCACAEGDGAGLVVYKELLGTKLRTVLPHLPRMVPGERFLVRGPLAQRPAASGGWQFGMLKWLSPDREEAWDWSRTAYLGLAFD
;
A
#
# COMPACT_ATOMS: atom_id res chain seq x y z
N MET A 1 -0.69 12.57 -12.95
CA MET A 1 -0.79 13.10 -14.34
C MET A 1 -2.18 13.69 -14.51
N ALA A 2 -2.30 14.90 -15.04
CA ALA A 2 -3.58 15.56 -15.29
C ALA A 2 -3.57 16.18 -16.69
N THR A 3 -4.73 16.24 -17.34
CA THR A 3 -4.90 16.88 -18.65
C THR A 3 -5.92 18.00 -18.54
N ASP A 4 -5.53 19.21 -18.97
CA ASP A 4 -6.42 20.35 -19.04
C ASP A 4 -7.73 19.96 -19.76
N PRO A 5 -8.91 20.30 -19.19
CA PRO A 5 -10.20 19.95 -19.79
C PRO A 5 -10.32 20.34 -21.28
N ALA A 6 -9.79 21.51 -21.68
CA ALA A 6 -9.80 21.98 -23.07
C ALA A 6 -8.87 21.18 -24.01
N ALA A 7 -7.95 20.38 -23.44
CA ALA A 7 -7.00 19.57 -24.19
C ALA A 7 -7.30 18.06 -24.15
N ARG A 8 -8.39 17.66 -23.49
CA ARG A 8 -8.82 16.24 -23.41
C ARG A 8 -9.22 15.71 -24.80
N GLY A 9 -9.23 14.38 -24.93
CA GLY A 9 -9.58 13.70 -26.20
C GLY A 9 -8.51 13.77 -27.29
N ARG A 10 -7.37 14.43 -27.06
CA ARG A 10 -6.28 14.62 -28.04
C ARG A 10 -5.13 13.61 -27.91
N GLY A 11 -5.29 12.59 -27.09
CA GLY A 11 -4.27 11.56 -26.87
C GLY A 11 -3.02 12.02 -26.13
N LEU A 12 -3.03 13.23 -25.52
CA LEU A 12 -1.83 13.81 -24.88
C LEU A 12 -1.31 12.97 -23.71
N ALA A 13 -2.20 12.41 -22.91
CA ALA A 13 -1.82 11.56 -21.78
C ALA A 13 -1.09 10.28 -22.22
N GLY A 14 -1.59 9.61 -23.30
CA GLY A 14 -0.92 8.43 -23.87
C GLY A 14 0.45 8.77 -24.45
N ARG A 15 0.58 9.93 -25.12
CA ARG A 15 1.87 10.40 -25.65
C ARG A 15 2.86 10.69 -24.51
N LEU A 16 2.39 11.27 -23.42
CA LEU A 16 3.23 11.52 -22.23
C LEU A 16 3.72 10.20 -21.61
N LEU A 17 2.83 9.21 -21.49
CA LEU A 17 3.21 7.87 -21.00
C LEU A 17 4.25 7.21 -21.90
N ALA A 18 4.07 7.27 -23.23
CA ALA A 18 5.03 6.73 -24.19
C ALA A 18 6.40 7.39 -24.07
N GLY A 19 6.46 8.73 -23.92
CA GLY A 19 7.70 9.45 -23.67
C GLY A 19 8.35 9.10 -22.32
N ALA A 20 7.54 8.88 -21.28
CA ALA A 20 8.03 8.41 -19.99
C ALA A 20 8.62 6.99 -20.07
N ASP A 21 7.98 6.09 -20.82
CA ASP A 21 8.50 4.74 -21.05
C ASP A 21 9.88 4.76 -21.73
N GLU A 22 10.05 5.60 -22.77
CA GLU A 22 11.35 5.76 -23.46
C GLU A 22 12.41 6.29 -22.49
N TYR A 23 12.07 7.30 -21.71
CA TYR A 23 12.96 7.88 -20.72
C TYR A 23 13.39 6.85 -19.68
N PHE A 24 12.45 6.10 -19.10
CA PHE A 24 12.75 5.08 -18.09
C PHE A 24 13.55 3.90 -18.66
N ARG A 25 13.28 3.48 -19.91
CA ARG A 25 14.14 2.49 -20.59
C ARG A 25 15.57 2.99 -20.76
N GLY A 26 15.75 4.27 -21.10
CA GLY A 26 17.06 4.89 -21.17
C GLY A 26 17.82 4.89 -19.84
N LEU A 27 17.10 4.85 -18.72
CA LEU A 27 17.66 4.71 -17.37
C LEU A 27 17.79 3.24 -16.89
N ALA A 28 17.52 2.28 -17.77
CA ALA A 28 17.47 0.86 -17.44
C ALA A 28 16.48 0.50 -16.30
N ILE A 29 15.40 1.29 -16.12
CA ILE A 29 14.34 0.98 -15.18
C ILE A 29 13.50 -0.16 -15.76
N PRO A 30 13.37 -1.32 -15.06
CA PRO A 30 12.74 -2.50 -15.64
C PRO A 30 11.22 -2.45 -15.68
N ALA A 31 10.59 -1.67 -14.80
CA ALA A 31 9.14 -1.61 -14.67
C ALA A 31 8.66 -0.28 -14.09
N VAL A 32 7.41 0.05 -14.36
CA VAL A 32 6.71 1.19 -13.75
C VAL A 32 5.38 0.72 -13.15
N THR A 33 4.97 1.35 -12.08
CA THR A 33 3.71 1.07 -11.38
C THR A 33 2.82 2.31 -11.37
N THR A 34 1.52 2.10 -11.25
CA THR A 34 0.55 3.17 -11.04
C THR A 34 -0.59 2.70 -10.16
N VAL A 35 -1.16 3.62 -9.40
CA VAL A 35 -2.44 3.42 -8.71
C VAL A 35 -3.47 4.31 -9.39
N PRO A 36 -4.40 3.73 -10.16
CA PRO A 36 -5.47 4.50 -10.79
C PRO A 36 -6.40 5.09 -9.74
N ALA A 37 -6.57 6.42 -9.73
CA ALA A 37 -7.42 7.11 -8.76
C ALA A 37 -8.93 6.83 -8.92
N GLU A 38 -9.34 6.35 -10.10
CA GLU A 38 -10.73 6.05 -10.43
C GLU A 38 -10.82 4.77 -11.26
N PRO A 39 -11.91 3.98 -11.16
CA PRO A 39 -12.09 2.74 -11.93
C PRO A 39 -11.96 2.91 -13.44
N SER A 40 -12.38 4.06 -13.99
CA SER A 40 -12.26 4.38 -15.43
C SER A 40 -10.82 4.45 -15.92
N LEU A 41 -9.87 4.80 -15.03
CA LEU A 41 -8.46 4.92 -15.37
C LEU A 41 -7.77 3.55 -15.53
N HIS A 42 -8.29 2.48 -14.97
CA HIS A 42 -7.78 1.13 -15.21
C HIS A 42 -7.83 0.79 -16.71
N ASN A 43 -8.93 1.12 -17.39
CA ASN A 43 -9.04 0.92 -18.84
C ASN A 43 -8.03 1.78 -19.62
N PHE A 44 -7.84 3.04 -19.19
CA PHE A 44 -6.86 3.93 -19.82
C PHE A 44 -5.43 3.40 -19.66
N PHE A 45 -5.03 3.01 -18.46
CA PHE A 45 -3.69 2.45 -18.23
C PHE A 45 -3.52 1.10 -18.92
N GLY A 46 -4.57 0.24 -18.92
CA GLY A 46 -4.56 -1.02 -19.66
C GLY A 46 -4.31 -0.86 -21.15
N ALA A 47 -4.96 0.14 -21.79
CA ALA A 47 -4.71 0.49 -23.19
C ALA A 47 -3.28 1.03 -23.44
N ASN A 48 -2.56 1.46 -22.39
CA ASN A 48 -1.18 1.92 -22.46
C ASN A 48 -0.17 0.87 -21.92
N GLY A 49 -0.56 -0.42 -21.84
CA GLY A 49 0.31 -1.54 -21.56
C GLY A 49 0.50 -1.86 -20.07
N PHE A 50 -0.28 -1.26 -19.18
CA PHE A 50 -0.31 -1.67 -17.78
C PHE A 50 -1.26 -2.84 -17.58
N ARG A 51 -0.95 -3.72 -16.63
CA ARG A 51 -1.79 -4.86 -16.25
C ARG A 51 -2.06 -4.82 -14.74
N GLU A 52 -3.25 -5.30 -14.35
CA GLU A 52 -3.58 -5.50 -12.93
C GLU A 52 -2.55 -6.43 -12.28
N CYS A 53 -1.99 -5.98 -11.16
CA CYS A 53 -0.90 -6.71 -10.50
C CYS A 53 -1.02 -6.66 -8.98
N PHE A 54 -1.39 -5.51 -8.43
CA PHE A 54 -1.36 -5.29 -6.99
C PHE A 54 -2.76 -5.36 -6.41
N THR A 55 -2.92 -6.19 -5.39
CA THR A 55 -4.18 -6.34 -4.66
C THR A 55 -3.98 -6.03 -3.19
N LEU A 56 -5.03 -5.54 -2.55
CA LEU A 56 -5.09 -5.37 -1.11
C LEU A 56 -6.47 -5.75 -0.57
N PHE A 57 -6.55 -6.02 0.73
CA PHE A 57 -7.82 -5.92 1.43
C PHE A 57 -7.98 -4.50 1.98
N GLN A 58 -9.22 -4.08 2.14
CA GLN A 58 -9.59 -2.87 2.85
C GLN A 58 -10.76 -3.18 3.77
N GLU A 59 -10.64 -2.78 5.02
CA GLU A 59 -11.67 -2.98 6.03
C GLU A 59 -11.96 -1.65 6.72
N ASP A 60 -13.23 -1.33 6.84
CA ASP A 60 -13.75 -0.17 7.54
C ASP A 60 -14.20 -0.62 8.93
N LEU A 61 -13.64 -0.03 9.98
CA LEU A 61 -13.84 -0.45 11.36
C LEU A 61 -14.33 0.71 12.22
N ASP A 62 -15.35 0.43 13.01
CA ASP A 62 -15.72 1.25 14.14
C ASP A 62 -14.89 0.80 15.37
N PRO A 63 -14.02 1.65 15.92
CA PRO A 63 -13.21 1.29 17.09
C PRO A 63 -14.07 0.97 18.31
N GLY A 64 -15.31 1.49 18.40
CA GLY A 64 -16.25 1.19 19.48
C GLY A 64 -16.81 -0.25 19.43
N GLU A 65 -16.76 -0.90 18.27
CA GLU A 65 -17.19 -2.28 18.08
C GLU A 65 -16.04 -3.30 18.28
N LEU A 66 -14.78 -2.83 18.36
CA LEU A 66 -13.65 -3.71 18.58
C LEU A 66 -13.68 -4.27 20.01
N PRO A 67 -13.36 -5.58 20.19
CA PRO A 67 -13.25 -6.16 21.51
C PRO A 67 -12.13 -5.50 22.32
N ALA A 68 -12.20 -5.56 23.64
CA ALA A 68 -11.09 -5.13 24.47
C ALA A 68 -9.84 -5.99 24.17
N PRO A 69 -8.63 -5.38 24.07
CA PRO A 69 -7.42 -6.14 23.87
C PRO A 69 -7.19 -7.14 25.00
N ALA A 70 -6.84 -8.38 24.63
CA ALA A 70 -6.63 -9.48 25.59
C ALA A 70 -5.24 -9.45 26.26
N TRP A 71 -4.30 -8.66 25.73
CA TRP A 71 -2.91 -8.52 26.22
C TRP A 71 -2.39 -7.11 26.00
N ASP A 72 -1.16 -6.85 26.41
CA ASP A 72 -0.49 -5.57 26.18
C ASP A 72 -0.27 -5.29 24.69
N ASN A 73 -0.26 -4.00 24.33
CA ASN A 73 -0.07 -3.60 22.94
C ASN A 73 1.31 -4.05 22.42
N PRO A 74 1.38 -4.94 21.42
CA PRO A 74 2.63 -5.39 20.86
C PRO A 74 3.32 -4.33 20.00
N LEU A 75 2.56 -3.34 19.53
CA LEU A 75 3.03 -2.31 18.60
C LEU A 75 3.57 -1.09 19.35
N ARG A 76 4.74 -0.61 18.95
CA ARG A 76 5.37 0.62 19.43
C ARG A 76 5.84 1.47 18.28
N PRO A 77 5.99 2.79 18.44
CA PRO A 77 6.64 3.63 17.44
C PRO A 77 8.05 3.15 17.12
N VAL A 78 8.40 3.15 15.84
CA VAL A 78 9.70 2.70 15.35
C VAL A 78 10.29 3.64 14.30
N SER A 79 11.60 3.53 14.07
CA SER A 79 12.28 4.25 13.00
C SER A 79 11.89 3.70 11.62
N PRO A 80 12.07 4.49 10.53
CA PRO A 80 11.89 4.01 9.15
C PRO A 80 12.71 2.76 8.84
N ALA A 81 13.97 2.69 9.27
CA ALA A 81 14.84 1.54 9.08
C ALA A 81 14.30 0.28 9.78
N GLU A 82 13.86 0.41 11.04
CA GLU A 82 13.27 -0.70 11.79
C GLU A 82 11.95 -1.16 11.17
N TYR A 83 11.08 -0.21 10.79
CA TYR A 83 9.84 -0.52 10.08
C TYR A 83 10.10 -1.32 8.80
N GLY A 84 11.05 -0.84 7.96
CA GLY A 84 11.44 -1.49 6.72
C GLY A 84 11.93 -2.93 6.96
N ALA A 85 12.79 -3.14 7.96
CA ALA A 85 13.31 -4.47 8.27
C ALA A 85 12.20 -5.45 8.70
N VAL A 86 11.24 -5.00 9.52
CA VAL A 86 10.10 -5.82 9.94
C VAL A 86 9.16 -6.09 8.76
N ARG A 87 8.87 -5.07 7.93
CA ARG A 87 8.05 -5.17 6.74
C ARG A 87 8.57 -6.20 5.76
N GLU A 88 9.86 -6.12 5.41
CA GLU A 88 10.50 -7.07 4.49
C GLU A 88 10.47 -8.51 5.02
N LYS A 89 10.64 -8.71 6.35
CA LYS A 89 10.52 -10.01 6.98
C LYS A 89 9.11 -10.60 6.83
N ILE A 90 8.07 -9.77 7.02
CA ILE A 90 6.67 -10.23 6.92
C ILE A 90 6.28 -10.54 5.47
N LEU A 91 6.80 -9.79 4.51
CA LEU A 91 6.46 -9.88 3.09
C LEU A 91 7.37 -10.82 2.28
N ALA A 92 8.33 -11.52 2.92
CA ALA A 92 9.35 -12.32 2.24
C ALA A 92 8.79 -13.34 1.21
N ASP A 93 7.62 -13.93 1.48
CA ASP A 93 6.97 -14.91 0.59
C ASP A 93 5.92 -14.29 -0.35
N CYS A 94 5.74 -12.98 -0.30
CA CYS A 94 4.79 -12.23 -1.12
C CYS A 94 5.56 -11.35 -2.13
N PRO A 95 5.27 -11.40 -3.43
CA PRO A 95 5.77 -10.39 -4.35
C PRO A 95 5.30 -9.01 -3.91
N HIS A 96 6.21 -8.08 -3.70
CA HIS A 96 5.87 -6.74 -3.20
C HIS A 96 6.85 -5.68 -3.68
N ILE A 97 6.46 -4.43 -3.53
CA ILE A 97 7.38 -3.30 -3.71
C ILE A 97 8.17 -3.08 -2.43
N ALA A 98 9.50 -3.24 -2.53
CA ALA A 98 10.42 -2.84 -1.47
C ALA A 98 10.59 -1.30 -1.49
N TYR A 99 10.48 -0.67 -0.34
CA TYR A 99 10.69 0.77 -0.21
C TYR A 99 12.07 1.05 0.40
N PRO A 100 12.89 1.93 -0.22
CA PRO A 100 14.13 2.37 0.38
C PRO A 100 13.85 3.20 1.65
N GLU A 101 14.85 3.28 2.53
CA GLU A 101 14.69 3.98 3.81
C GLU A 101 14.25 5.45 3.65
N GLU A 102 14.71 6.12 2.60
CA GLU A 102 14.34 7.51 2.31
C GLU A 102 12.84 7.66 2.01
N ALA A 103 12.24 6.69 1.31
CA ALA A 103 10.80 6.68 1.05
C ALA A 103 10.02 6.41 2.33
N LEU A 104 10.49 5.49 3.18
CA LEU A 104 9.89 5.23 4.50
C LEU A 104 10.05 6.42 5.45
N ALA A 105 11.17 7.15 5.38
CA ALA A 105 11.38 8.39 6.15
C ALA A 105 10.42 9.49 5.70
N TYR A 106 10.19 9.64 4.39
CA TYR A 106 9.18 10.55 3.86
C TYR A 106 7.78 10.17 4.37
N GLN A 107 7.41 8.90 4.30
CA GLN A 107 6.13 8.40 4.81
C GLN A 107 5.98 8.66 6.31
N ALA A 108 7.03 8.42 7.10
CA ALA A 108 7.04 8.74 8.54
C ALA A 108 6.79 10.22 8.81
N GLY A 109 7.36 11.11 7.98
CA GLY A 109 7.11 12.55 8.05
C GLY A 109 5.65 12.90 7.77
N CYS A 110 5.03 12.30 6.74
CA CYS A 110 3.60 12.47 6.44
C CYS A 110 2.73 12.00 7.61
N CYS A 111 3.01 10.81 8.16
CA CYS A 111 2.32 10.27 9.32
C CYS A 111 2.41 11.21 10.54
N ALA A 112 3.60 11.75 10.83
CA ALA A 112 3.81 12.65 11.97
C ALA A 112 3.01 13.95 11.85
N LEU A 113 2.87 14.49 10.64
CA LEU A 113 2.06 15.70 10.37
C LEU A 113 0.56 15.46 10.58
N SER A 114 0.11 14.22 10.45
CA SER A 114 -1.29 13.81 10.58
C SER A 114 -1.62 13.14 11.93
N GLY A 115 -0.68 13.16 12.89
CA GLY A 115 -0.85 12.53 14.20
C GLY A 115 -0.74 11.00 14.20
N GLY A 116 -0.28 10.43 13.10
CA GLY A 116 -0.01 9.00 12.94
C GLY A 116 1.45 8.62 13.14
N GLY A 117 1.88 7.50 12.56
CA GLY A 117 3.25 7.03 12.69
C GLY A 117 3.52 5.70 12.02
N LEU A 118 4.78 5.27 12.13
CA LEU A 118 5.23 3.91 11.82
C LEU A 118 5.34 3.14 13.13
N PHE A 119 4.77 1.95 13.16
CA PHE A 119 4.72 1.09 14.33
C PHE A 119 5.17 -0.33 13.97
N ALA A 120 5.85 -0.99 14.88
CA ALA A 120 6.19 -2.40 14.75
C ALA A 120 6.27 -3.09 16.11
N GLY A 121 6.23 -4.41 16.08
CA GLY A 121 6.34 -5.24 17.28
C GLY A 121 6.30 -6.72 16.96
N GLU A 122 6.17 -7.51 18.02
CA GLU A 122 6.12 -8.98 17.92
C GLU A 122 4.89 -9.48 18.67
N THR A 123 4.21 -10.46 18.11
CA THR A 123 3.10 -11.20 18.72
C THR A 123 3.50 -12.67 18.87
N GLU A 124 2.68 -13.48 19.53
CA GLU A 124 2.88 -14.94 19.58
C GLU A 124 2.88 -15.57 18.17
N ASP A 125 2.21 -14.92 17.21
CA ASP A 125 2.07 -15.39 15.82
C ASP A 125 3.17 -14.84 14.90
N GLY A 126 4.11 -14.05 15.44
CA GLY A 126 5.22 -13.45 14.70
C GLY A 126 5.19 -11.93 14.62
N PRO A 127 6.04 -11.34 13.75
CA PRO A 127 6.17 -9.89 13.65
C PRO A 127 4.91 -9.24 13.09
N VAL A 128 4.70 -7.98 13.52
CA VAL A 128 3.60 -7.14 13.05
C VAL A 128 4.12 -5.72 12.84
N CYS A 129 3.63 -5.03 11.81
CA CYS A 129 3.88 -3.61 11.64
C CYS A 129 2.67 -2.89 11.06
N ALA A 130 2.60 -1.57 11.30
CA ALA A 130 1.54 -0.71 10.83
C ALA A 130 2.06 0.68 10.46
N CYS A 131 1.48 1.26 9.41
CA CYS A 131 1.65 2.65 9.01
C CYS A 131 0.29 3.34 9.07
N ALA A 132 0.18 4.41 9.85
CA ALA A 132 -1.09 5.09 10.08
C ALA A 132 -0.99 6.59 9.86
N GLU A 133 -2.04 7.17 9.26
CA GLU A 133 -2.25 8.61 9.07
C GLU A 133 -3.65 8.99 9.54
N GLY A 134 -3.79 10.13 10.19
CA GLY A 134 -5.08 10.72 10.54
C GLY A 134 -5.49 11.80 9.53
N ASP A 135 -6.78 12.02 9.33
CA ASP A 135 -7.31 13.11 8.50
C ASP A 135 -7.62 14.40 9.28
N GLY A 136 -7.43 14.35 10.60
CA GLY A 136 -7.78 15.45 11.51
C GLY A 136 -9.29 15.60 11.77
N ALA A 137 -10.14 14.78 11.15
CA ALA A 137 -11.59 14.78 11.30
C ALA A 137 -12.15 13.48 11.93
N GLY A 138 -11.26 12.65 12.48
CA GLY A 138 -11.62 11.43 13.18
C GLY A 138 -11.38 10.14 12.41
N LEU A 139 -11.09 10.19 11.11
CA LEU A 139 -10.69 9.02 10.34
C LEU A 139 -9.18 8.79 10.50
N VAL A 140 -8.81 7.56 10.81
CA VAL A 140 -7.42 7.07 10.77
C VAL A 140 -7.30 6.02 9.67
N VAL A 141 -6.41 6.28 8.72
CA VAL A 141 -6.09 5.34 7.66
C VAL A 141 -4.84 4.56 8.05
N TYR A 142 -5.00 3.29 8.36
CA TYR A 142 -3.90 2.35 8.43
C TYR A 142 -3.55 1.94 7.00
N LYS A 143 -2.69 2.73 6.35
CA LYS A 143 -2.24 2.52 4.96
C LYS A 143 -1.65 1.12 4.77
N GLU A 144 -1.06 0.60 5.83
CA GLU A 144 -0.49 -0.74 5.87
C GLU A 144 -0.63 -1.31 7.29
N LEU A 145 -1.24 -2.50 7.39
CA LEU A 145 -1.22 -3.35 8.57
C LEU A 145 -0.79 -4.75 8.12
N LEU A 146 0.38 -5.18 8.58
CA LEU A 146 1.03 -6.43 8.18
C LEU A 146 1.26 -7.33 9.37
N GLY A 147 1.08 -8.62 9.17
CA GLY A 147 1.34 -9.67 10.17
C GLY A 147 0.49 -10.90 9.96
N THR A 148 0.69 -11.90 10.80
CA THR A 148 -0.16 -13.09 10.90
C THR A 148 -1.32 -12.80 11.86
N LYS A 149 -2.51 -13.37 11.61
CA LYS A 149 -3.70 -13.25 12.47
C LYS A 149 -4.05 -11.80 12.85
N LEU A 150 -4.15 -10.92 11.88
CA LEU A 150 -4.41 -9.48 12.08
C LEU A 150 -5.62 -9.19 12.99
N ARG A 151 -6.62 -10.07 13.05
CA ARG A 151 -7.78 -9.92 13.96
C ARG A 151 -7.38 -9.75 15.42
N THR A 152 -6.26 -10.34 15.84
CA THR A 152 -5.78 -10.21 17.22
C THR A 152 -5.08 -8.88 17.48
N VAL A 153 -4.66 -8.20 16.42
CA VAL A 153 -3.98 -6.89 16.45
C VAL A 153 -4.99 -5.73 16.38
N LEU A 154 -6.11 -5.90 15.68
CA LEU A 154 -7.11 -4.84 15.48
C LEU A 154 -7.54 -4.14 16.78
N PRO A 155 -7.77 -4.85 17.92
CA PRO A 155 -8.17 -4.20 19.17
C PRO A 155 -7.14 -3.23 19.75
N HIS A 156 -5.90 -3.29 19.30
CA HIS A 156 -4.82 -2.40 19.77
C HIS A 156 -4.73 -1.09 18.99
N LEU A 157 -5.31 -1.02 17.78
CA LEU A 157 -5.20 0.14 16.90
C LEU A 157 -5.65 1.46 17.56
N PRO A 158 -6.78 1.52 18.34
CA PRO A 158 -7.20 2.76 19.00
C PRO A 158 -6.21 3.31 20.03
N ARG A 159 -5.33 2.44 20.54
CA ARG A 159 -4.28 2.83 21.51
C ARG A 159 -3.04 3.42 20.83
N MET A 160 -2.88 3.18 19.55
CA MET A 160 -1.75 3.70 18.75
C MET A 160 -2.07 5.08 18.19
N VAL A 161 -3.18 5.18 17.47
CA VAL A 161 -3.69 6.44 16.91
C VAL A 161 -5.18 6.52 17.23
N PRO A 162 -5.58 7.44 18.15
CA PRO A 162 -6.99 7.62 18.46
C PRO A 162 -7.77 8.13 17.26
N GLY A 163 -8.97 7.59 17.04
CA GLY A 163 -9.87 7.99 15.96
C GLY A 163 -11.27 7.46 16.18
N GLU A 164 -12.22 7.99 15.43
CA GLU A 164 -13.63 7.60 15.48
C GLU A 164 -13.97 6.52 14.45
N ARG A 165 -13.13 6.37 13.43
CA ARG A 165 -13.27 5.41 12.34
C ARG A 165 -11.90 5.00 11.83
N PHE A 166 -11.74 3.73 11.52
CA PHE A 166 -10.49 3.20 10.96
C PHE A 166 -10.70 2.61 9.59
N LEU A 167 -9.83 2.96 8.65
CA LEU A 167 -9.70 2.30 7.36
C LEU A 167 -8.41 1.51 7.38
N VAL A 168 -8.51 0.17 7.38
CA VAL A 168 -7.35 -0.72 7.49
C VAL A 168 -7.07 -1.40 6.18
N ARG A 169 -5.83 -1.32 5.69
CA ARG A 169 -5.36 -1.93 4.44
C ARG A 169 -4.21 -2.90 4.70
N GLY A 170 -4.10 -3.92 3.88
CA GLY A 170 -2.98 -4.87 3.90
C GLY A 170 -3.01 -5.84 2.74
N PRO A 171 -2.02 -6.75 2.64
CA PRO A 171 -1.96 -7.75 1.57
C PRO A 171 -3.19 -8.65 1.58
N LEU A 172 -3.76 -8.92 0.41
CA LEU A 172 -4.96 -9.75 0.29
C LEU A 172 -4.80 -11.13 0.93
N ALA A 173 -3.58 -11.70 0.91
CA ALA A 173 -3.28 -12.98 1.53
C ALA A 173 -3.37 -12.96 3.07
N GLN A 174 -3.25 -11.78 3.71
CA GLN A 174 -3.31 -11.60 5.17
C GLN A 174 -4.68 -11.08 5.64
N ARG A 175 -5.66 -10.97 4.74
CA ARG A 175 -6.98 -10.41 5.05
C ARG A 175 -7.67 -11.13 6.22
N PRO A 176 -8.34 -10.40 7.10
CA PRO A 176 -9.34 -10.96 7.99
C PRO A 176 -10.46 -11.62 7.16
N ALA A 177 -11.03 -12.73 7.63
CA ALA A 177 -11.90 -13.61 6.84
C ALA A 177 -13.16 -12.95 6.22
N ALA A 178 -13.56 -11.77 6.68
CA ALA A 178 -14.74 -11.02 6.19
C ALA A 178 -14.42 -9.93 5.18
N SER A 179 -13.15 -9.58 4.98
CA SER A 179 -12.75 -8.44 4.12
C SER A 179 -12.81 -8.80 2.64
N GLY A 180 -13.26 -7.85 1.81
CA GLY A 180 -13.19 -7.94 0.35
C GLY A 180 -11.77 -7.73 -0.16
N GLY A 181 -11.44 -8.35 -1.32
CA GLY A 181 -10.24 -8.02 -2.07
C GLY A 181 -10.51 -6.90 -3.06
N TRP A 182 -9.52 -6.06 -3.30
CA TRP A 182 -9.60 -4.93 -4.21
C TRP A 182 -8.37 -4.87 -5.13
N GLN A 183 -8.62 -4.64 -6.44
CA GLN A 183 -7.56 -4.33 -7.41
C GLN A 183 -7.09 -2.90 -7.13
N PHE A 184 -5.85 -2.77 -6.67
CA PHE A 184 -5.34 -1.51 -6.17
C PHE A 184 -4.40 -0.83 -7.15
N GLY A 185 -3.50 -1.57 -7.77
CA GLY A 185 -2.50 -0.99 -8.63
C GLY A 185 -2.12 -1.85 -9.82
N MET A 186 -1.51 -1.21 -10.79
CA MET A 186 -1.14 -1.80 -12.07
C MET A 186 0.38 -1.72 -12.28
N LEU A 187 0.91 -2.69 -13.00
CA LEU A 187 2.32 -2.82 -13.36
C LEU A 187 2.48 -2.83 -14.88
N LYS A 188 3.51 -2.14 -15.36
CA LYS A 188 3.98 -2.25 -16.74
C LYS A 188 5.45 -2.58 -16.74
N TRP A 189 5.82 -3.71 -17.33
CA TRP A 189 7.20 -4.04 -17.58
C TRP A 189 7.75 -3.22 -18.76
N LEU A 190 8.93 -2.67 -18.61
CA LEU A 190 9.69 -1.99 -19.66
C LEU A 190 10.79 -2.88 -20.23
N SER A 191 11.11 -3.98 -19.54
CA SER A 191 12.05 -5.03 -19.94
C SER A 191 11.26 -6.29 -20.34
N PRO A 192 11.25 -6.70 -21.64
CA PRO A 192 10.55 -7.89 -22.09
C PRO A 192 10.96 -9.17 -21.36
N ASP A 193 12.26 -9.37 -21.11
CA ASP A 193 12.78 -10.56 -20.42
C ASP A 193 12.22 -10.68 -18.99
N ARG A 194 12.01 -9.54 -18.33
CA ARG A 194 11.43 -9.50 -16.97
C ARG A 194 9.92 -9.75 -17.01
N GLU A 195 9.24 -9.25 -18.04
CA GLU A 195 7.81 -9.50 -18.23
C GLU A 195 7.54 -10.98 -18.50
N GLU A 196 8.35 -11.63 -19.36
CA GLU A 196 8.22 -13.06 -19.66
C GLU A 196 8.48 -13.93 -18.43
N ALA A 197 9.44 -13.53 -17.58
CA ALA A 197 9.74 -14.24 -16.34
C ALA A 197 8.73 -14.00 -15.21
N TRP A 198 7.82 -13.03 -15.35
CA TRP A 198 6.86 -12.68 -14.30
C TRP A 198 5.64 -13.60 -14.32
N ASP A 199 5.35 -14.20 -13.17
CA ASP A 199 4.14 -15.01 -13.00
C ASP A 199 2.92 -14.13 -12.72
N TRP A 200 2.16 -13.84 -13.76
CA TRP A 200 0.94 -13.02 -13.68
C TRP A 200 -0.22 -13.69 -12.93
N SER A 201 -0.12 -14.97 -12.56
CA SER A 201 -1.12 -15.63 -11.70
C SER A 201 -0.95 -15.26 -10.22
N ARG A 202 0.23 -14.77 -9.84
CA ARG A 202 0.50 -14.32 -8.47
C ARG A 202 0.04 -12.88 -8.28
N THR A 203 -0.66 -12.64 -7.19
CA THR A 203 -0.94 -11.28 -6.75
C THR A 203 0.26 -10.69 -6.04
N ALA A 204 0.56 -9.42 -6.31
CA ALA A 204 1.60 -8.67 -5.62
C ALA A 204 1.01 -7.64 -4.67
N TYR A 205 1.85 -7.10 -3.79
CA TYR A 205 1.48 -6.09 -2.82
C TYR A 205 2.28 -4.79 -3.04
N LEU A 206 1.57 -3.70 -3.27
CA LEU A 206 2.18 -2.39 -3.45
C LEU A 206 2.42 -1.71 -2.08
N GLY A 207 1.46 -1.83 -1.17
CA GLY A 207 1.56 -1.23 0.16
C GLY A 207 1.36 0.27 0.18
N LEU A 208 2.30 0.98 0.78
CA LEU A 208 2.33 2.41 1.01
C LEU A 208 2.25 3.23 -0.29
N ALA A 209 1.15 3.11 -1.04
CA ALA A 209 0.91 4.03 -2.13
C ALA A 209 0.69 5.42 -1.55
N PHE A 210 1.35 6.39 -2.11
CA PHE A 210 1.27 7.80 -1.69
C PHE A 210 -0.02 8.41 -2.25
N ASP A 211 -1.17 7.97 -1.71
CA ASP A 211 -2.53 8.41 -2.03
C ASP A 211 -3.10 9.32 -0.93
#